data_02bb2fc13c66e576c8c9dd4435f5272e
#
_entry.id   02bb2fc13c66e576c8c9dd4435f5272e
#
_cell.length_a   1.000
_cell.length_b   1.000
_cell.length_c   1.000
_cell.angle_alpha   90.00
_cell.angle_beta   90.00
_cell.angle_gamma   90.00
#
_symmetry.space_group_name_H-M   'P 1'
#
loop_
_entity.id
_entity.type
_entity.pdbx_description
1 polymer ?
#
loop_
_entity_poly.entity_id
_entity_poly.type
_entity_poly.pdbx_seq_one_letter_code
_entity_poly.pdbx_strand_id
1 'polypeptide(L)'
;MLIIKLYIIILYINEQLFLSVFFFFKNIELQYMTFLGIQYVYKMNYSNIKSLDKYKTLTISVPKKWIYMVQLNRPEKLNALNDTMWREFKICFNQLATEPECRVIILSGAGKTFCAGIDLQDVMKFGQDLAKHEDIARKSKIVQLRIKEYQESFTAIEECPKPVIAAIHGACIGGGVDMISAADIRYCSLDAWFQIKEVAFGMAADVGTLQRFQKIIGSDSLVRELVYTARKFSAAEALQQGFVSRLLDNQESLLNSSLALAEEIANKSPVAVQGSKLSLIYSRDHSVQEGLDHIAMYNQSMLLSEDFVTAAVSQATKGDLPIFSNL
;
A
#
# COMPACT_ATOMS: atom_id res chain seq x y z
N MET A 1 8.43 -53.76 18.05
CA MET A 1 6.96 -53.69 18.04
C MET A 1 6.38 -52.77 19.12
N LEU A 2 6.94 -52.72 20.32
CA LEU A 2 6.48 -51.85 21.40
C LEU A 2 6.72 -50.36 21.14
N ILE A 3 7.86 -50.01 20.58
CA ILE A 3 8.27 -48.60 20.29
C ILE A 3 7.37 -47.98 19.20
N ILE A 4 6.98 -48.74 18.18
CA ILE A 4 6.10 -48.27 17.11
C ILE A 4 4.66 -48.03 17.65
N LYS A 5 4.17 -48.90 18.57
CA LYS A 5 2.89 -48.68 19.23
C LYS A 5 2.90 -47.45 20.13
N LEU A 6 4.02 -47.16 20.81
CA LEU A 6 4.17 -45.99 21.65
C LEU A 6 4.18 -44.71 20.79
N TYR A 7 4.84 -44.73 19.63
CA TYR A 7 4.89 -43.59 18.72
C TYR A 7 3.51 -43.27 18.11
N ILE A 8 2.73 -44.28 17.76
CA ILE A 8 1.38 -44.13 17.24
C ILE A 8 0.44 -43.56 18.33
N ILE A 9 0.60 -44.01 19.58
CA ILE A 9 -0.19 -43.50 20.71
C ILE A 9 0.15 -42.04 21.01
N ILE A 10 1.42 -41.63 20.94
CA ILE A 10 1.85 -40.26 21.14
C ILE A 10 1.30 -39.35 20.03
N LEU A 11 1.29 -39.79 18.76
CA LEU A 11 0.69 -39.04 17.65
C LEU A 11 -0.83 -38.91 17.83
N TYR A 12 -1.52 -39.93 18.24
CA TYR A 12 -2.97 -39.91 18.46
C TYR A 12 -3.38 -39.02 19.65
N ILE A 13 -2.58 -38.99 20.72
CA ILE A 13 -2.79 -38.11 21.88
C ILE A 13 -2.52 -36.65 21.48
N ASN A 14 -1.52 -36.39 20.65
CA ASN A 14 -1.24 -35.03 20.14
C ASN A 14 -2.37 -34.52 19.22
N GLU A 15 -2.97 -35.36 18.37
CA GLU A 15 -4.11 -34.95 17.55
C GLU A 15 -5.36 -34.65 18.40
N GLN A 16 -5.65 -35.45 19.40
CA GLN A 16 -6.80 -35.23 20.29
C GLN A 16 -6.57 -34.01 21.21
N LEU A 17 -5.35 -33.78 21.66
CA LEU A 17 -5.00 -32.59 22.43
C LEU A 17 -5.08 -31.31 21.54
N PHE A 18 -4.64 -31.41 20.30
CA PHE A 18 -4.73 -30.32 19.33
C PHE A 18 -6.19 -29.97 19.01
N LEU A 19 -7.04 -30.97 18.82
CA LEU A 19 -8.47 -30.75 18.56
C LEU A 19 -9.20 -30.21 19.81
N SER A 20 -8.89 -30.67 21.01
CA SER A 20 -9.52 -30.16 22.23
C SER A 20 -9.07 -28.73 22.57
N VAL A 21 -7.80 -28.39 22.33
CA VAL A 21 -7.27 -27.00 22.44
C VAL A 21 -7.90 -26.11 21.38
N PHE A 22 -8.09 -26.62 20.15
CA PHE A 22 -8.74 -25.89 19.07
C PHE A 22 -10.23 -25.58 19.38
N PHE A 23 -10.96 -26.53 19.98
CA PHE A 23 -12.34 -26.29 20.42
C PHE A 23 -12.45 -25.40 21.66
N PHE A 24 -11.49 -25.43 22.57
CA PHE A 24 -11.46 -24.57 23.74
C PHE A 24 -11.22 -23.08 23.37
N PHE A 25 -10.36 -22.83 22.37
CA PHE A 25 -10.09 -21.46 21.88
C PHE A 25 -11.19 -20.89 20.97
N LYS A 26 -12.10 -21.71 20.45
CA LYS A 26 -13.22 -21.25 19.61
C LYS A 26 -14.26 -20.43 20.39
N ASN A 27 -14.26 -20.49 21.71
CA ASN A 27 -15.21 -19.80 22.60
C ASN A 27 -14.61 -18.63 23.40
N ILE A 28 -13.35 -18.27 23.17
CA ILE A 28 -12.74 -17.11 23.80
C ILE A 28 -12.78 -15.96 22.80
N GLU A 29 -13.48 -14.87 23.14
CA GLU A 29 -13.70 -13.70 22.30
C GLU A 29 -12.39 -13.14 21.70
N LEU A 30 -12.47 -12.71 20.44
CA LEU A 30 -11.43 -12.19 19.56
C LEU A 30 -10.57 -11.04 20.14
N GLN A 31 -10.80 -10.55 21.34
CA GLN A 31 -10.12 -9.39 21.90
C GLN A 31 -8.69 -9.63 22.40
N TYR A 32 -8.27 -10.86 22.61
CA TYR A 32 -6.95 -11.17 23.21
C TYR A 32 -5.88 -11.64 22.21
N MET A 33 -6.20 -11.84 20.93
CA MET A 33 -5.25 -12.37 19.94
C MET A 33 -4.43 -11.28 19.21
N THR A 34 -4.71 -10.00 19.40
CA THR A 34 -3.91 -8.90 18.85
C THR A 34 -2.54 -8.72 19.53
N PHE A 35 -2.32 -9.38 20.68
CA PHE A 35 -1.08 -9.23 21.45
C PHE A 35 0.06 -10.16 21.04
N LEU A 36 -0.21 -11.18 20.20
CA LEU A 36 0.80 -12.17 19.81
C LEU A 36 1.23 -12.13 18.34
N GLY A 37 0.86 -11.10 17.58
CA GLY A 37 1.34 -10.90 16.20
C GLY A 37 0.97 -12.01 15.20
N ILE A 38 0.04 -12.91 15.53
CA ILE A 38 -0.46 -13.94 14.64
C ILE A 38 -1.69 -13.35 13.94
N GLN A 39 -1.49 -12.73 12.79
CA GLN A 39 -2.60 -12.45 11.89
C GLN A 39 -3.19 -13.77 11.41
N TYR A 40 -4.39 -14.10 11.88
CA TYR A 40 -5.20 -15.14 11.30
C TYR A 40 -5.50 -14.76 9.86
N VAL A 41 -4.90 -15.47 8.91
CA VAL A 41 -5.36 -15.45 7.52
C VAL A 41 -6.76 -16.08 7.54
N TYR A 42 -7.78 -15.24 7.64
CA TYR A 42 -9.15 -15.66 7.34
C TYR A 42 -9.13 -16.25 5.93
N LYS A 43 -9.60 -17.47 5.81
CA LYS A 43 -9.98 -18.05 4.53
C LYS A 43 -11.08 -17.17 3.93
N MET A 44 -10.69 -16.07 3.31
CA MET A 44 -11.58 -15.39 2.37
C MET A 44 -11.80 -16.35 1.23
N ASN A 45 -13.06 -16.69 0.96
CA ASN A 45 -13.44 -17.40 -0.25
C ASN A 45 -12.82 -16.64 -1.41
N TYR A 46 -11.86 -17.26 -2.09
CA TYR A 46 -11.29 -16.81 -3.36
C TYR A 46 -12.41 -16.82 -4.42
N SER A 47 -13.32 -15.86 -4.32
CA SER A 47 -14.22 -15.58 -5.41
C SER A 47 -13.47 -14.68 -6.38
N ASN A 48 -12.98 -15.31 -7.45
CA ASN A 48 -12.60 -14.70 -8.73
C ASN A 48 -12.87 -13.19 -8.77
N ILE A 49 -11.83 -12.35 -9.01
CA ILE A 49 -12.03 -10.97 -9.46
C ILE A 49 -12.71 -11.04 -10.82
N LYS A 50 -14.01 -11.30 -10.81
CA LYS A 50 -14.84 -11.46 -12.02
C LYS A 50 -15.31 -10.13 -12.63
N SER A 51 -14.96 -8.97 -12.03
CA SER A 51 -15.14 -7.69 -12.72
C SER A 51 -14.14 -6.66 -12.22
N LEU A 52 -13.11 -6.43 -13.00
CA LEU A 52 -12.23 -5.26 -12.88
C LEU A 52 -13.02 -3.96 -13.12
N ASP A 53 -14.20 -4.04 -13.72
CA ASP A 53 -15.08 -2.92 -14.13
C ASP A 53 -16.05 -2.44 -13.04
N LYS A 54 -15.91 -2.90 -11.79
CA LYS A 54 -16.88 -2.57 -10.72
C LYS A 54 -16.69 -1.20 -10.08
N TYR A 55 -15.54 -0.55 -10.28
CA TYR A 55 -15.22 0.73 -9.69
C TYR A 55 -15.78 1.88 -10.54
N LYS A 56 -16.26 2.93 -9.88
CA LYS A 56 -16.83 4.11 -10.52
C LYS A 56 -15.79 5.19 -10.80
N THR A 57 -14.75 5.24 -9.94
CA THR A 57 -13.76 6.31 -9.93
C THR A 57 -12.33 5.80 -10.16
N LEU A 58 -12.16 4.48 -10.20
CA LEU A 58 -10.91 3.82 -10.53
C LEU A 58 -11.10 2.92 -11.76
N THR A 59 -10.07 2.81 -12.57
CA THR A 59 -9.98 1.80 -13.63
C THR A 59 -8.82 0.87 -13.30
N ILE A 60 -9.07 -0.45 -13.42
CA ILE A 60 -8.07 -1.47 -13.18
C ILE A 60 -7.81 -2.22 -14.48
N SER A 61 -6.55 -2.33 -14.87
CA SER A 61 -6.10 -3.09 -16.03
C SER A 61 -4.89 -3.95 -15.70
N VAL A 62 -4.65 -4.96 -16.53
CA VAL A 62 -3.49 -5.85 -16.43
C VAL A 62 -2.65 -5.71 -17.70
N PRO A 63 -1.81 -4.65 -17.79
CA PRO A 63 -1.05 -4.37 -19.00
C PRO A 63 -0.05 -5.47 -19.36
N LYS A 64 0.46 -6.18 -18.37
CA LYS A 64 1.32 -7.36 -18.52
C LYS A 64 1.06 -8.37 -17.41
N LYS A 65 1.45 -9.62 -17.63
CA LYS A 65 1.32 -10.68 -16.62
C LYS A 65 1.90 -10.20 -15.28
N TRP A 66 1.16 -10.41 -14.18
CA TRP A 66 1.50 -10.06 -12.80
C TRP A 66 1.55 -8.57 -12.47
N ILE A 67 1.28 -7.69 -13.43
CA ILE A 67 1.33 -6.24 -13.25
C ILE A 67 -0.08 -5.69 -13.38
N TYR A 68 -0.56 -5.08 -12.30
CA TYR A 68 -1.87 -4.42 -12.25
C TYR A 68 -1.67 -2.91 -12.29
N MET A 69 -2.47 -2.22 -13.12
CA MET A 69 -2.50 -0.76 -13.15
C MET A 69 -3.81 -0.29 -12.54
N VAL A 70 -3.71 0.48 -11.47
CA VAL A 70 -4.80 1.20 -10.83
C VAL A 70 -4.73 2.64 -11.30
N GLN A 71 -5.73 3.10 -12.02
CA GLN A 71 -5.76 4.45 -12.57
C GLN A 71 -6.93 5.24 -11.97
N LEU A 72 -6.64 6.43 -11.42
CA LEU A 72 -7.67 7.39 -11.04
C LEU A 72 -8.44 7.77 -12.31
N ASN A 73 -9.76 7.66 -12.29
CA ASN A 73 -10.58 7.82 -13.49
C ASN A 73 -11.77 8.77 -13.29
N ARG A 74 -11.43 10.02 -12.95
CA ARG A 74 -12.32 11.19 -12.95
C ARG A 74 -11.64 12.37 -13.68
N PRO A 75 -11.18 12.18 -14.94
CA PRO A 75 -10.39 13.20 -15.64
C PRO A 75 -11.14 14.53 -15.82
N GLU A 76 -12.46 14.50 -15.95
CA GLU A 76 -13.34 15.68 -16.03
C GLU A 76 -13.38 16.50 -14.73
N LYS A 77 -13.01 15.89 -13.62
CA LYS A 77 -12.84 16.51 -12.28
C LYS A 77 -11.37 16.57 -11.85
N LEU A 78 -10.44 16.47 -12.80
CA LEU A 78 -8.98 16.47 -12.55
C LEU A 78 -8.58 15.42 -11.49
N ASN A 79 -9.26 14.30 -11.47
CA ASN A 79 -9.08 13.20 -10.50
C ASN A 79 -9.19 13.65 -9.04
N ALA A 80 -10.06 14.63 -8.74
CA ALA A 80 -10.34 15.05 -7.38
C ALA A 80 -10.96 13.88 -6.57
N LEU A 81 -10.53 13.75 -5.32
CA LEU A 81 -10.88 12.68 -4.39
C LEU A 81 -12.25 12.93 -3.78
N ASN A 82 -13.26 12.25 -4.28
CA ASN A 82 -14.60 12.24 -3.70
C ASN A 82 -14.80 11.05 -2.75
N ASP A 83 -15.89 11.06 -1.97
CA ASP A 83 -16.23 10.00 -1.02
C ASP A 83 -16.21 8.59 -1.63
N THR A 84 -16.61 8.46 -2.90
CA THR A 84 -16.58 7.17 -3.60
C THR A 84 -15.14 6.73 -3.84
N MET A 85 -14.27 7.61 -4.32
CA MET A 85 -12.87 7.29 -4.62
C MET A 85 -12.10 6.90 -3.36
N TRP A 86 -12.32 7.59 -2.23
CA TRP A 86 -11.71 7.23 -0.96
C TRP A 86 -12.03 5.78 -0.57
N ARG A 87 -13.30 5.38 -0.62
CA ARG A 87 -13.72 4.00 -0.31
C ARG A 87 -13.20 2.98 -1.32
N GLU A 88 -13.23 3.33 -2.59
CA GLU A 88 -12.75 2.46 -3.66
C GLU A 88 -11.25 2.18 -3.55
N PHE A 89 -10.43 3.15 -3.12
CA PHE A 89 -9.00 2.91 -2.84
C PHE A 89 -8.82 1.80 -1.81
N LYS A 90 -9.44 1.91 -0.65
CA LYS A 90 -9.34 0.88 0.41
C LYS A 90 -9.76 -0.50 -0.11
N ILE A 91 -10.92 -0.58 -0.76
CA ILE A 91 -11.44 -1.84 -1.30
C ILE A 91 -10.51 -2.42 -2.37
N CYS A 92 -10.03 -1.58 -3.29
CA CYS A 92 -9.16 -1.99 -4.39
C CYS A 92 -7.83 -2.56 -3.87
N PHE A 93 -7.12 -1.81 -3.02
CA PHE A 93 -5.81 -2.24 -2.53
C PHE A 93 -5.90 -3.46 -1.61
N ASN A 94 -6.95 -3.59 -0.78
CA ASN A 94 -7.21 -4.79 0.01
C ASN A 94 -7.47 -6.03 -0.87
N GLN A 95 -8.13 -5.86 -2.02
CA GLN A 95 -8.35 -6.96 -2.96
C GLN A 95 -7.07 -7.33 -3.69
N LEU A 96 -6.30 -6.34 -4.16
CA LEU A 96 -5.02 -6.60 -4.83
C LEU A 96 -3.99 -7.21 -3.88
N ALA A 97 -4.05 -6.89 -2.58
CA ALA A 97 -3.20 -7.49 -1.57
C ALA A 97 -3.30 -9.01 -1.53
N THR A 98 -4.49 -9.56 -1.79
CA THR A 98 -4.77 -11.01 -1.76
C THR A 98 -4.88 -11.64 -3.15
N GLU A 99 -4.71 -10.85 -4.23
CA GLU A 99 -4.77 -11.37 -5.60
C GLU A 99 -3.48 -12.13 -5.96
N PRO A 100 -3.52 -13.45 -6.16
CA PRO A 100 -2.31 -14.24 -6.42
C PRO A 100 -1.62 -13.86 -7.74
N GLU A 101 -2.38 -13.44 -8.75
CA GLU A 101 -1.84 -13.02 -10.05
C GLU A 101 -1.27 -11.59 -10.02
N CYS A 102 -1.44 -10.85 -8.93
CA CYS A 102 -0.86 -9.52 -8.76
C CYS A 102 0.47 -9.62 -8.02
N ARG A 103 1.56 -9.16 -8.64
CA ARG A 103 2.88 -9.06 -8.01
C ARG A 103 3.34 -7.62 -7.83
N VAL A 104 2.93 -6.71 -8.73
CA VAL A 104 3.29 -5.28 -8.71
C VAL A 104 2.09 -4.45 -9.13
N ILE A 105 1.91 -3.30 -8.50
CA ILE A 105 0.85 -2.36 -8.81
C ILE A 105 1.47 -1.06 -9.33
N ILE A 106 0.95 -0.53 -10.45
CA ILE A 106 1.25 0.80 -10.94
C ILE A 106 0.03 1.68 -10.64
N LEU A 107 0.24 2.76 -9.90
CA LEU A 107 -0.78 3.78 -9.60
C LEU A 107 -0.59 4.97 -10.51
N SER A 108 -1.60 5.33 -11.31
CA SER A 108 -1.55 6.41 -12.30
C SER A 108 -2.83 7.25 -12.29
N GLY A 109 -2.89 8.32 -13.09
CA GLY A 109 -4.09 9.13 -13.28
C GLY A 109 -4.51 9.19 -14.74
N ALA A 110 -5.82 9.22 -15.01
CA ALA A 110 -6.35 9.48 -16.34
C ALA A 110 -6.35 10.98 -16.66
N GLY A 111 -6.23 11.32 -17.95
CA GLY A 111 -6.27 12.71 -18.40
C GLY A 111 -4.97 13.50 -18.15
N LYS A 112 -5.09 14.80 -17.92
CA LYS A 112 -3.96 15.74 -17.86
C LYS A 112 -3.38 15.99 -16.46
N THR A 113 -3.97 15.42 -15.43
CA THR A 113 -3.62 15.69 -14.02
C THR A 113 -3.64 14.38 -13.27
N PHE A 114 -2.60 14.14 -12.46
CA PHE A 114 -2.58 12.96 -11.60
C PHE A 114 -3.71 13.04 -10.57
N CYS A 115 -3.74 14.08 -9.71
CA CYS A 115 -4.77 14.28 -8.71
C CYS A 115 -4.83 15.74 -8.24
N ALA A 116 -6.01 16.36 -8.29
CA ALA A 116 -6.22 17.75 -7.84
C ALA A 116 -6.48 17.90 -6.33
N GLY A 117 -6.42 16.81 -5.56
CA GLY A 117 -6.72 16.80 -4.12
C GLY A 117 -8.18 16.50 -3.83
N ILE A 118 -8.65 16.90 -2.66
CA ILE A 118 -10.01 16.63 -2.20
C ILE A 118 -11.07 17.32 -3.07
N ASP A 119 -12.20 16.64 -3.33
CA ASP A 119 -13.34 17.21 -4.04
C ASP A 119 -14.09 18.20 -3.12
N LEU A 120 -14.02 19.49 -3.44
CA LEU A 120 -14.62 20.56 -2.63
C LEU A 120 -16.16 20.46 -2.55
N GLN A 121 -16.82 19.83 -3.52
CA GLN A 121 -18.26 19.61 -3.45
C GLN A 121 -18.62 18.64 -2.32
N ASP A 122 -17.83 17.59 -2.12
CA ASP A 122 -18.04 16.64 -1.03
C ASP A 122 -17.70 17.27 0.32
N VAL A 123 -16.66 18.11 0.40
CA VAL A 123 -16.36 18.89 1.62
C VAL A 123 -17.52 19.80 2.02
N MET A 124 -18.10 20.53 1.05
CA MET A 124 -19.24 21.41 1.30
C MET A 124 -20.47 20.62 1.76
N LYS A 125 -20.76 19.49 1.12
CA LYS A 125 -21.85 18.58 1.49
C LYS A 125 -21.67 18.04 2.90
N PHE A 126 -20.47 17.57 3.22
CA PHE A 126 -20.14 17.09 4.56
C PHE A 126 -20.31 18.19 5.63
N GLY A 127 -19.88 19.42 5.34
CA GLY A 127 -20.10 20.58 6.22
C GLY A 127 -21.59 20.86 6.47
N GLN A 128 -22.42 20.77 5.42
CA GLN A 128 -23.88 20.93 5.54
C GLN A 128 -24.50 19.81 6.39
N ASP A 129 -24.06 18.55 6.22
CA ASP A 129 -24.54 17.43 7.02
C ASP A 129 -24.10 17.58 8.49
N LEU A 130 -22.88 18.03 8.73
CA LEU A 130 -22.36 18.29 10.07
C LEU A 130 -23.11 19.42 10.78
N ALA A 131 -23.57 20.44 10.03
CA ALA A 131 -24.33 21.56 10.60
C ALA A 131 -25.71 21.15 11.16
N LYS A 132 -26.25 19.99 10.76
CA LYS A 132 -27.52 19.44 11.30
C LYS A 132 -27.39 18.97 12.76
N HIS A 133 -26.18 18.80 13.26
CA HIS A 133 -25.91 18.45 14.66
C HIS A 133 -25.58 19.72 15.45
N GLU A 134 -26.18 19.92 16.63
CA GLU A 134 -25.87 21.08 17.47
C GLU A 134 -24.64 20.84 18.34
N ASP A 135 -24.58 19.67 18.95
CA ASP A 135 -23.55 19.32 19.92
C ASP A 135 -22.16 19.13 19.31
N ILE A 136 -21.18 19.84 19.87
CA ILE A 136 -19.78 19.84 19.36
C ILE A 136 -19.10 18.48 19.54
N ALA A 137 -19.40 17.75 20.62
CA ALA A 137 -18.77 16.46 20.87
C ALA A 137 -19.22 15.42 19.83
N ARG A 138 -20.49 15.44 19.44
CA ARG A 138 -21.03 14.59 18.38
C ARG A 138 -20.45 14.96 17.02
N LYS A 139 -20.38 16.26 16.71
CA LYS A 139 -19.70 16.75 15.49
C LYS A 139 -18.26 16.26 15.44
N SER A 140 -17.50 16.43 16.52
CA SER A 140 -16.09 16.01 16.59
C SER A 140 -15.94 14.52 16.37
N LYS A 141 -16.84 13.69 16.91
CA LYS A 141 -16.81 12.24 16.69
C LYS A 141 -17.05 11.87 15.23
N ILE A 142 -18.01 12.53 14.56
CA ILE A 142 -18.29 12.33 13.13
C ILE A 142 -17.08 12.70 12.28
N VAL A 143 -16.45 13.86 12.56
CA VAL A 143 -15.24 14.32 11.85
C VAL A 143 -14.09 13.33 12.06
N GLN A 144 -13.85 12.89 13.30
CA GLN A 144 -12.81 11.92 13.62
C GLN A 144 -12.98 10.62 12.82
N LEU A 145 -14.21 10.08 12.75
CA LEU A 145 -14.48 8.85 12.00
C LEU A 145 -14.24 9.04 10.50
N ARG A 146 -14.61 10.21 9.95
CA ARG A 146 -14.35 10.54 8.54
C ARG A 146 -12.84 10.61 8.23
N ILE A 147 -12.08 11.29 9.08
CA ILE A 147 -10.61 11.36 8.94
C ILE A 147 -10.02 9.95 8.96
N LYS A 148 -10.46 9.10 9.89
CA LYS A 148 -9.99 7.71 9.96
C LYS A 148 -10.31 6.92 8.69
N GLU A 149 -11.52 7.04 8.14
CA GLU A 149 -11.90 6.41 6.87
C GLU A 149 -10.96 6.84 5.73
N TYR A 150 -10.60 8.12 5.65
CA TYR A 150 -9.68 8.64 4.65
C TYR A 150 -8.24 8.17 4.88
N GLN A 151 -7.77 8.15 6.12
CA GLN A 151 -6.47 7.60 6.47
C GLN A 151 -6.33 6.13 6.04
N GLU A 152 -7.35 5.31 6.30
CA GLU A 152 -7.37 3.88 5.94
C GLU A 152 -7.27 3.66 4.42
N SER A 153 -7.77 4.60 3.61
CA SER A 153 -7.71 4.51 2.15
C SER A 153 -6.27 4.52 1.63
N PHE A 154 -5.43 5.36 2.16
CA PHE A 154 -4.02 5.43 1.75
C PHE A 154 -3.12 4.48 2.56
N THR A 155 -3.49 4.18 3.79
CA THR A 155 -2.83 3.13 4.57
C THR A 155 -2.93 1.78 3.86
N ALA A 156 -4.06 1.49 3.18
CA ALA A 156 -4.21 0.28 2.38
C ALA A 156 -3.20 0.19 1.20
N ILE A 157 -2.70 1.32 0.66
CA ILE A 157 -1.63 1.34 -0.35
C ILE A 157 -0.31 0.88 0.29
N GLU A 158 0.02 1.42 1.45
CA GLU A 158 1.24 1.14 2.19
C GLU A 158 1.28 -0.30 2.72
N GLU A 159 0.17 -0.75 3.33
CA GLU A 159 0.03 -2.08 3.91
C GLU A 159 -0.14 -3.20 2.87
N CYS A 160 -0.49 -2.85 1.61
CA CYS A 160 -0.54 -3.83 0.53
C CYS A 160 0.83 -4.52 0.39
N PRO A 161 0.93 -5.85 0.50
CA PRO A 161 2.23 -6.53 0.42
C PRO A 161 2.89 -6.42 -0.96
N LYS A 162 2.11 -6.11 -2.00
CA LYS A 162 2.60 -5.92 -3.36
C LYS A 162 3.28 -4.55 -3.48
N PRO A 163 4.46 -4.42 -4.11
CA PRO A 163 5.06 -3.13 -4.41
C PRO A 163 4.15 -2.22 -5.24
N VAL A 164 4.09 -0.95 -4.87
CA VAL A 164 3.28 0.07 -5.53
C VAL A 164 4.19 1.15 -6.13
N ILE A 165 4.12 1.31 -7.44
CA ILE A 165 4.85 2.34 -8.19
C ILE A 165 3.87 3.45 -8.56
N ALA A 166 4.04 4.65 -8.02
CA ALA A 166 3.28 5.83 -8.43
C ALA A 166 3.92 6.45 -9.68
N ALA A 167 3.15 6.55 -10.76
CA ALA A 167 3.49 7.20 -12.03
C ALA A 167 2.75 8.54 -12.12
N ILE A 168 3.43 9.64 -11.78
CA ILE A 168 2.83 10.95 -11.53
C ILE A 168 3.08 11.88 -12.71
N HIS A 169 2.03 12.46 -13.31
CA HIS A 169 2.13 13.48 -14.35
C HIS A 169 1.24 14.69 -14.01
N GLY A 170 1.60 15.86 -14.52
CA GLY A 170 0.85 17.09 -14.26
C GLY A 170 0.74 17.40 -12.77
N ALA A 171 -0.43 17.88 -12.33
CA ALA A 171 -0.62 18.30 -10.94
C ALA A 171 -0.85 17.11 -9.99
N CYS A 172 -0.17 17.17 -8.83
CA CYS A 172 -0.41 16.27 -7.68
C CYS A 172 -0.53 17.12 -6.41
N ILE A 173 -1.76 17.29 -5.89
CA ILE A 173 -2.09 18.32 -4.90
C ILE A 173 -2.77 17.70 -3.68
N GLY A 174 -2.43 18.19 -2.47
CA GLY A 174 -3.07 17.84 -1.20
C GLY A 174 -3.17 16.32 -1.00
N GLY A 175 -4.37 15.77 -0.88
CA GLY A 175 -4.60 14.32 -0.77
C GLY A 175 -3.91 13.48 -1.86
N GLY A 176 -3.57 14.06 -3.02
CA GLY A 176 -2.73 13.42 -4.02
C GLY A 176 -1.30 13.19 -3.51
N VAL A 177 -0.73 14.16 -2.77
CA VAL A 177 0.60 14.03 -2.14
C VAL A 177 0.54 13.02 -0.99
N ASP A 178 -0.54 13.03 -0.18
CA ASP A 178 -0.76 12.00 0.85
C ASP A 178 -0.74 10.59 0.25
N MET A 179 -1.47 10.41 -0.86
CA MET A 179 -1.59 9.13 -1.58
C MET A 179 -0.24 8.61 -2.06
N ILE A 180 0.53 9.42 -2.78
CA ILE A 180 1.81 8.99 -3.34
C ILE A 180 2.90 8.85 -2.27
N SER A 181 2.75 9.50 -1.12
CA SER A 181 3.63 9.29 0.04
C SER A 181 3.46 7.90 0.66
N ALA A 182 2.32 7.23 0.43
CA ALA A 182 2.07 5.86 0.84
C ALA A 182 2.56 4.80 -0.18
N ALA A 183 2.93 5.20 -1.41
CA ALA A 183 3.49 4.30 -2.41
C ALA A 183 4.97 3.99 -2.11
N ASP A 184 5.46 2.85 -2.62
CA ASP A 184 6.86 2.44 -2.40
C ASP A 184 7.82 3.23 -3.28
N ILE A 185 7.49 3.37 -4.56
CA ILE A 185 8.34 4.02 -5.57
C ILE A 185 7.54 5.13 -6.26
N ARG A 186 8.17 6.27 -6.52
CA ARG A 186 7.57 7.41 -7.21
C ARG A 186 8.41 7.80 -8.40
N TYR A 187 7.82 7.77 -9.61
CA TYR A 187 8.35 8.34 -10.83
C TYR A 187 7.45 9.49 -11.27
N CYS A 188 7.99 10.50 -11.92
CA CYS A 188 7.16 11.56 -12.48
C CYS A 188 7.62 12.02 -13.86
N SER A 189 6.75 12.71 -14.59
CA SER A 189 7.08 13.39 -15.84
C SER A 189 7.58 14.83 -15.59
N LEU A 190 8.26 15.40 -16.56
CA LEU A 190 8.81 16.78 -16.48
C LEU A 190 7.75 17.85 -16.20
N ASP A 191 6.52 17.64 -16.64
CA ASP A 191 5.39 18.55 -16.43
C ASP A 191 4.74 18.38 -15.03
N ALA A 192 5.19 17.42 -14.25
CA ALA A 192 4.64 17.19 -12.92
C ALA A 192 5.04 18.31 -11.95
N TRP A 193 4.11 18.64 -11.06
CA TRP A 193 4.34 19.51 -9.93
C TRP A 193 3.49 19.11 -8.74
N PHE A 194 3.95 19.44 -7.56
CA PHE A 194 3.39 18.98 -6.30
C PHE A 194 3.05 20.17 -5.41
N GLN A 195 2.04 19.98 -4.54
CA GLN A 195 1.66 21.00 -3.57
C GLN A 195 0.99 20.37 -2.36
N ILE A 196 1.54 20.56 -1.16
CA ILE A 196 0.90 20.24 0.11
C ILE A 196 0.02 21.47 0.44
N LYS A 197 -1.30 21.34 0.17
CA LYS A 197 -2.15 22.53 0.05
C LYS A 197 -3.03 22.78 1.28
N GLU A 198 -3.03 21.90 2.24
CA GLU A 198 -3.97 21.85 3.36
C GLU A 198 -3.94 23.14 4.20
N VAL A 199 -2.75 23.69 4.50
CA VAL A 199 -2.66 24.94 5.29
C VAL A 199 -3.28 26.13 4.57
N ALA A 200 -3.33 26.14 3.23
CA ALA A 200 -4.02 27.18 2.47
C ALA A 200 -5.56 27.09 2.61
N PHE A 201 -6.08 25.96 3.09
CA PHE A 201 -7.48 25.76 3.47
C PHE A 201 -7.73 25.92 4.98
N GLY A 202 -6.71 26.32 5.74
CA GLY A 202 -6.81 26.53 7.18
C GLY A 202 -6.81 25.23 8.01
N MET A 203 -6.28 24.14 7.48
CA MET A 203 -6.17 22.85 8.17
C MET A 203 -4.76 22.26 8.06
N ALA A 204 -4.39 21.41 9.00
CA ALA A 204 -3.21 20.58 8.87
C ALA A 204 -3.52 19.38 7.95
N ALA A 205 -2.53 18.90 7.19
CA ALA A 205 -2.68 17.64 6.44
C ALA A 205 -2.86 16.48 7.43
N ASP A 206 -3.95 15.74 7.32
CA ASP A 206 -4.37 14.75 8.31
C ASP A 206 -4.53 13.31 7.77
N VAL A 207 -4.19 13.09 6.48
CA VAL A 207 -4.36 11.78 5.82
C VAL A 207 -3.02 11.08 5.50
N GLY A 208 -1.88 11.65 5.92
CA GLY A 208 -0.62 10.92 5.91
C GLY A 208 0.61 11.68 5.46
N THR A 209 0.49 12.84 4.79
CA THR A 209 1.65 13.62 4.35
C THR A 209 2.58 13.96 5.51
N LEU A 210 2.06 14.49 6.61
CA LEU A 210 2.90 14.89 7.75
C LEU A 210 3.63 13.74 8.43
N GLN A 211 3.13 12.52 8.30
CA GLN A 211 3.71 11.31 8.88
C GLN A 211 4.71 10.62 7.95
N ARG A 212 4.47 10.66 6.62
CA ARG A 212 5.25 9.91 5.62
C ARG A 212 6.27 10.76 4.88
N PHE A 213 5.89 11.97 4.44
CA PHE A 213 6.69 12.83 3.57
C PHE A 213 8.04 13.18 4.18
N GLN A 214 8.10 13.51 5.48
CA GLN A 214 9.33 13.79 6.22
C GLN A 214 10.30 12.60 6.31
N LYS A 215 9.80 11.37 6.13
CA LYS A 215 10.61 10.15 6.13
C LYS A 215 11.14 9.80 4.73
N ILE A 216 10.63 10.48 3.70
CA ILE A 216 11.02 10.31 2.30
C ILE A 216 12.06 11.35 1.91
N ILE A 217 11.85 12.61 2.31
CA ILE A 217 12.74 13.73 2.01
C ILE A 217 13.77 13.90 3.15
N GLY A 218 15.06 13.95 2.80
CA GLY A 218 16.14 14.07 3.78
C GLY A 218 16.30 15.44 4.46
N SER A 219 15.55 16.47 4.03
CA SER A 219 15.63 17.84 4.56
C SER A 219 14.38 18.22 5.35
N ASP A 220 14.44 18.17 6.68
CA ASP A 220 13.35 18.61 7.55
C ASP A 220 12.97 20.08 7.35
N SER A 221 13.96 20.95 7.13
CA SER A 221 13.72 22.38 6.86
C SER A 221 12.88 22.58 5.60
N LEU A 222 13.18 21.85 4.52
CA LEU A 222 12.41 21.94 3.27
C LEU A 222 11.00 21.38 3.45
N VAL A 223 10.86 20.26 4.17
CA VAL A 223 9.52 19.71 4.48
C VAL A 223 8.65 20.76 5.17
N ARG A 224 9.19 21.43 6.19
CA ARG A 224 8.48 22.49 6.93
C ARG A 224 8.13 23.68 6.03
N GLU A 225 9.07 24.11 5.18
CA GLU A 225 8.82 25.18 4.20
C GLU A 225 7.66 24.81 3.27
N LEU A 226 7.69 23.61 2.64
CA LEU A 226 6.65 23.17 1.72
C LEU A 226 5.28 23.05 2.40
N VAL A 227 5.27 22.52 3.63
CA VAL A 227 4.03 22.37 4.41
C VAL A 227 3.48 23.71 4.85
N TYR A 228 4.31 24.62 5.41
CA TYR A 228 3.83 25.85 6.01
C TYR A 228 3.44 26.91 4.98
N THR A 229 4.12 26.93 3.83
CA THR A 229 3.85 27.89 2.77
C THR A 229 2.81 27.41 1.76
N ALA A 230 2.56 26.10 1.72
CA ALA A 230 1.77 25.49 0.65
C ALA A 230 2.25 25.88 -0.76
N ARG A 231 3.55 26.24 -0.93
CA ARG A 231 4.08 26.55 -2.24
C ARG A 231 4.14 25.31 -3.14
N LYS A 232 4.06 25.54 -4.42
CA LYS A 232 4.33 24.51 -5.42
C LYS A 232 5.82 24.16 -5.43
N PHE A 233 6.12 22.90 -5.69
CA PHE A 233 7.47 22.46 -6.03
C PHE A 233 7.44 21.61 -7.30
N SER A 234 8.47 21.77 -8.12
CA SER A 234 8.55 21.18 -9.46
C SER A 234 9.00 19.73 -9.42
N ALA A 235 8.84 19.02 -10.55
CA ALA A 235 9.38 17.69 -10.77
C ALA A 235 10.91 17.64 -10.56
N ALA A 236 11.63 18.66 -11.00
CA ALA A 236 13.09 18.77 -10.82
C ALA A 236 13.46 18.91 -9.34
N GLU A 237 12.75 19.76 -8.58
CA GLU A 237 12.94 19.90 -7.14
C GLU A 237 12.60 18.60 -6.41
N ALA A 238 11.51 17.93 -6.79
CA ALA A 238 11.12 16.64 -6.22
C ALA A 238 12.18 15.55 -6.44
N LEU A 239 12.82 15.51 -7.62
CA LEU A 239 13.92 14.60 -7.91
C LEU A 239 15.16 14.97 -7.07
N GLN A 240 15.54 16.23 -7.05
CA GLN A 240 16.71 16.71 -6.30
C GLN A 240 16.62 16.38 -4.81
N GLN A 241 15.42 16.43 -4.25
CA GLN A 241 15.16 16.17 -2.83
C GLN A 241 14.81 14.71 -2.51
N GLY A 242 14.83 13.82 -3.50
CA GLY A 242 14.56 12.41 -3.32
C GLY A 242 13.08 12.05 -3.11
N PHE A 243 12.15 12.98 -3.32
CA PHE A 243 10.72 12.69 -3.25
C PHE A 243 10.28 11.76 -4.39
N VAL A 244 10.82 11.95 -5.57
CA VAL A 244 10.72 11.02 -6.69
C VAL A 244 12.10 10.48 -7.05
N SER A 245 12.18 9.25 -7.53
CA SER A 245 13.43 8.58 -7.85
C SER A 245 13.78 8.64 -9.34
N ARG A 246 12.85 9.08 -10.20
CA ARG A 246 13.09 9.24 -11.64
C ARG A 246 12.20 10.32 -12.25
N LEU A 247 12.77 11.04 -13.22
CA LEU A 247 12.12 12.06 -14.01
C LEU A 247 12.11 11.64 -15.48
N LEU A 248 10.96 11.68 -16.14
CA LEU A 248 10.74 11.23 -17.51
C LEU A 248 10.19 12.39 -18.36
N ASP A 249 10.43 12.36 -19.66
CA ASP A 249 10.11 13.48 -20.56
C ASP A 249 8.62 13.81 -20.64
N ASN A 250 7.75 12.77 -20.60
CA ASN A 250 6.31 12.90 -20.74
C ASN A 250 5.56 11.71 -20.12
N GLN A 251 4.23 11.74 -20.15
CA GLN A 251 3.38 10.71 -19.58
C GLN A 251 3.59 9.33 -20.23
N GLU A 252 3.84 9.27 -21.53
CA GLU A 252 4.05 8.01 -22.24
C GLU A 252 5.36 7.33 -21.78
N SER A 253 6.47 8.08 -21.79
CA SER A 253 7.76 7.58 -21.30
C SER A 253 7.73 7.23 -19.82
N LEU A 254 6.94 7.96 -19.00
CA LEU A 254 6.69 7.67 -17.60
C LEU A 254 6.01 6.32 -17.42
N LEU A 255 4.93 6.05 -18.13
CA LEU A 255 4.20 4.78 -18.05
C LEU A 255 5.06 3.62 -18.56
N ASN A 256 5.78 3.80 -19.65
CA ASN A 256 6.68 2.79 -20.20
C ASN A 256 7.83 2.45 -19.21
N SER A 257 8.43 3.46 -18.58
CA SER A 257 9.49 3.26 -17.59
C SER A 257 8.97 2.61 -16.30
N SER A 258 7.75 2.99 -15.87
CA SER A 258 7.10 2.36 -14.72
C SER A 258 6.76 0.90 -14.98
N LEU A 259 6.32 0.58 -16.21
CA LEU A 259 6.02 -0.79 -16.63
C LEU A 259 7.29 -1.64 -16.70
N ALA A 260 8.39 -1.11 -17.24
CA ALA A 260 9.67 -1.80 -17.28
C ALA A 260 10.18 -2.12 -15.86
N LEU A 261 10.13 -1.17 -14.94
CA LEU A 261 10.48 -1.42 -13.53
C LEU A 261 9.57 -2.47 -12.89
N ALA A 262 8.26 -2.39 -13.15
CA ALA A 262 7.31 -3.36 -12.63
C ALA A 262 7.61 -4.77 -13.14
N GLU A 263 8.04 -4.93 -14.39
CA GLU A 263 8.49 -6.23 -14.95
C GLU A 263 9.74 -6.76 -14.24
N GLU A 264 10.74 -5.90 -14.00
CA GLU A 264 11.94 -6.29 -13.26
C GLU A 264 11.59 -6.81 -11.86
N ILE A 265 10.67 -6.14 -11.15
CA ILE A 265 10.23 -6.55 -9.83
C ILE A 265 9.37 -7.83 -9.91
N ALA A 266 8.41 -7.89 -10.85
CA ALA A 266 7.50 -9.02 -11.00
C ALA A 266 8.22 -10.34 -11.33
N ASN A 267 9.40 -10.26 -11.93
CA ASN A 267 10.27 -11.41 -12.23
C ASN A 267 11.11 -11.89 -11.04
N LYS A 268 11.08 -11.22 -9.89
CA LYS A 268 11.74 -11.67 -8.66
C LYS A 268 10.80 -12.57 -7.86
N SER A 269 11.37 -13.30 -6.88
CA SER A 269 10.58 -14.08 -5.94
C SER A 269 9.56 -13.19 -5.22
N PRO A 270 8.25 -13.47 -5.30
CA PRO A 270 7.26 -12.69 -4.58
C PRO A 270 7.42 -12.82 -3.05
N VAL A 271 7.90 -13.97 -2.56
CA VAL A 271 8.26 -14.18 -1.15
C VAL A 271 9.31 -13.15 -0.70
N ALA A 272 10.39 -13.02 -1.45
CA ALA A 272 11.48 -12.10 -1.11
C ALA A 272 11.08 -10.62 -1.26
N VAL A 273 10.36 -10.27 -2.32
CA VAL A 273 9.92 -8.89 -2.59
C VAL A 273 8.95 -8.41 -1.51
N GLN A 274 7.93 -9.20 -1.19
CA GLN A 274 6.94 -8.84 -0.16
C GLN A 274 7.55 -8.80 1.24
N GLY A 275 8.44 -9.74 1.57
CA GLY A 275 9.18 -9.73 2.83
C GLY A 275 10.09 -8.50 2.97
N SER A 276 10.73 -8.09 1.87
CA SER A 276 11.55 -6.86 1.85
C SER A 276 10.69 -5.62 2.09
N LYS A 277 9.53 -5.47 1.43
CA LYS A 277 8.60 -4.37 1.67
C LYS A 277 8.16 -4.34 3.13
N LEU A 278 7.70 -5.47 3.67
CA LEU A 278 7.27 -5.60 5.05
C LEU A 278 8.35 -5.13 6.03
N SER A 279 9.59 -5.57 5.82
CA SER A 279 10.74 -5.20 6.67
C SER A 279 11.09 -3.71 6.56
N LEU A 280 11.06 -3.14 5.35
CA LEU A 280 11.34 -1.71 5.13
C LEU A 280 10.30 -0.82 5.82
N ILE A 281 9.00 -1.18 5.73
CA ILE A 281 7.93 -0.44 6.40
C ILE A 281 8.07 -0.54 7.91
N TYR A 282 8.31 -1.73 8.45
CA TYR A 282 8.52 -1.93 9.89
C TYR A 282 9.72 -1.12 10.39
N SER A 283 10.87 -1.24 9.73
CA SER A 283 12.12 -0.58 10.14
C SER A 283 12.07 0.94 10.05
N ARG A 284 11.16 1.51 9.26
CA ARG A 284 10.97 2.96 9.16
C ARG A 284 10.54 3.59 10.50
N ASP A 285 9.82 2.85 11.33
CA ASP A 285 9.21 3.32 12.57
C ASP A 285 9.78 2.68 13.84
N HIS A 286 10.82 1.83 13.68
CA HIS A 286 11.44 1.07 14.76
C HIS A 286 12.96 1.27 14.78
N SER A 287 13.60 0.91 15.89
CA SER A 287 15.05 0.89 15.99
C SER A 287 15.69 -0.14 15.06
N VAL A 288 16.98 0.02 14.75
CA VAL A 288 17.71 -0.93 13.92
C VAL A 288 17.63 -2.35 14.50
N GLN A 289 17.77 -2.51 15.82
CA GLN A 289 17.72 -3.82 16.46
C GLN A 289 16.34 -4.48 16.32
N GLU A 290 15.26 -3.74 16.56
CA GLU A 290 13.90 -4.26 16.36
C GLU A 290 13.66 -4.66 14.90
N GLY A 291 14.15 -3.86 13.94
CA GLY A 291 14.09 -4.20 12.51
C GLY A 291 14.87 -5.48 12.16
N LEU A 292 16.06 -5.67 12.75
CA LEU A 292 16.86 -6.90 12.55
C LEU A 292 16.16 -8.12 13.15
N ASP A 293 15.60 -8.00 14.34
CA ASP A 293 14.85 -9.09 14.98
C ASP A 293 13.60 -9.44 14.19
N HIS A 294 12.89 -8.44 13.68
CA HIS A 294 11.70 -8.63 12.84
C HIS A 294 12.03 -9.41 11.55
N ILE A 295 13.06 -9.01 10.80
CA ILE A 295 13.43 -9.69 9.56
C ILE A 295 14.00 -11.09 9.82
N ALA A 296 14.68 -11.31 10.95
CA ALA A 296 15.16 -12.64 11.34
C ALA A 296 14.01 -13.61 11.57
N MET A 297 12.93 -13.17 12.25
CA MET A 297 11.71 -13.96 12.45
C MET A 297 11.00 -14.27 11.12
N TYR A 298 10.95 -13.33 10.20
CA TYR A 298 10.36 -13.55 8.88
C TYR A 298 11.21 -14.53 8.06
N ASN A 299 12.51 -14.30 7.97
CA ASN A 299 13.41 -15.07 7.11
C ASN A 299 13.70 -16.49 7.61
N GLN A 300 13.47 -16.81 8.89
CA GLN A 300 13.66 -18.18 9.40
C GLN A 300 12.84 -19.23 8.60
N SER A 301 11.67 -18.84 8.08
CA SER A 301 10.86 -19.71 7.21
C SER A 301 11.09 -19.43 5.72
N MET A 302 11.32 -18.18 5.33
CA MET A 302 11.46 -17.80 3.93
C MET A 302 12.76 -18.31 3.30
N LEU A 303 13.84 -18.47 4.07
CA LEU A 303 15.09 -19.10 3.63
C LEU A 303 14.94 -20.63 3.36
N LEU A 304 13.83 -21.23 3.81
CA LEU A 304 13.49 -22.63 3.51
C LEU A 304 12.52 -22.76 2.32
N SER A 305 12.14 -21.67 1.67
CA SER A 305 11.22 -21.67 0.54
C SER A 305 11.86 -22.28 -0.71
N GLU A 306 11.03 -22.84 -1.58
CA GLU A 306 11.45 -23.30 -2.91
C GLU A 306 12.06 -22.17 -3.74
N ASP A 307 11.54 -20.94 -3.59
CA ASP A 307 12.06 -19.75 -4.26
C ASP A 307 13.53 -19.52 -3.93
N PHE A 308 13.93 -19.61 -2.65
CA PHE A 308 15.32 -19.42 -2.23
C PHE A 308 16.22 -20.51 -2.78
N VAL A 309 15.82 -21.77 -2.66
CA VAL A 309 16.61 -22.92 -3.16
C VAL A 309 16.81 -22.82 -4.68
N THR A 310 15.72 -22.56 -5.41
CA THR A 310 15.77 -22.47 -6.87
C THR A 310 16.64 -21.29 -7.34
N ALA A 311 16.48 -20.12 -6.68
CA ALA A 311 17.32 -18.96 -6.96
C ALA A 311 18.81 -19.21 -6.67
N ALA A 312 19.13 -19.85 -5.54
CA ALA A 312 20.50 -20.16 -5.15
C ALA A 312 21.17 -21.12 -6.16
N VAL A 313 20.45 -22.16 -6.59
CA VAL A 313 20.95 -23.11 -7.63
C VAL A 313 21.21 -22.40 -8.96
N SER A 314 20.23 -21.57 -9.42
CA SER A 314 20.38 -20.79 -10.66
C SER A 314 21.63 -19.88 -10.60
N GLN A 315 21.83 -19.16 -9.51
CA GLN A 315 23.02 -18.30 -9.33
C GLN A 315 24.32 -19.10 -9.30
N ALA A 316 24.36 -20.23 -8.59
CA ALA A 316 25.55 -21.05 -8.47
C ALA A 316 25.94 -21.69 -9.81
N THR A 317 24.96 -22.07 -10.62
CA THR A 317 25.18 -22.70 -11.95
C THR A 317 25.30 -21.70 -13.09
N LYS A 318 25.12 -20.40 -12.84
CA LYS A 318 24.96 -19.34 -13.86
C LYS A 318 23.90 -19.70 -14.90
N GLY A 319 22.84 -20.36 -14.45
CA GLY A 319 21.67 -20.72 -15.23
C GLY A 319 20.70 -19.58 -15.47
N ASP A 320 19.61 -19.86 -16.18
CA ASP A 320 18.56 -18.92 -16.43
C ASP A 320 17.85 -18.48 -15.11
N LEU A 321 17.28 -17.28 -15.12
CA LEU A 321 16.49 -16.80 -13.98
C LEU A 321 15.29 -17.74 -13.74
N PRO A 322 15.07 -18.21 -12.50
CA PRO A 322 13.97 -19.09 -12.21
C PRO A 322 12.63 -18.39 -12.37
N ILE A 323 11.61 -19.16 -12.74
CA ILE A 323 10.22 -18.70 -12.72
C ILE A 323 9.65 -19.06 -11.35
N PHE A 324 9.35 -18.04 -10.56
CA PHE A 324 8.80 -18.22 -9.22
C PHE A 324 7.27 -18.41 -9.25
N SER A 325 6.75 -19.21 -8.34
CA SER A 325 5.32 -19.39 -8.12
C SER A 325 4.67 -18.09 -7.56
N ASN A 326 3.35 -17.97 -7.72
CA ASN A 326 2.61 -16.89 -7.07
C ASN A 326 2.48 -17.16 -5.56
N LEU A 327 2.40 -16.10 -4.78
CA LEU A 327 2.25 -16.14 -3.32
C LEU A 327 0.84 -15.70 -2.93
#